data_feeef81d7a69450dcbfa3a3b912ceefa
#
_entry.id   feeef81d7a69450dcbfa3a3b912ceefa
#
_cell.length_a   1.000
_cell.length_b   1.000
_cell.length_c   1.000
_cell.angle_alpha   90.00
_cell.angle_beta   90.00
_cell.angle_gamma   90.00
#
_symmetry.space_group_name_H-M   'P 1'
#
loop_
_entity.id
_entity.type
_entity.pdbx_description
1 polymer ?
#
loop_
_entity_poly.entity_id
_entity_poly.type
_entity_poly.pdbx_seq_one_letter_code
_entity_poly.pdbx_strand_id
1 'polypeptide(L)'
;MIEHVSAVIIVKNAADTIRETLESLKAFQEVVLYDNGSSDDTLSIASEYPNVLIFEGKFVGFGKTKQAAVACASNDWVLSLDADEMVSPELSEFLEGWLPNQ
;
A
#
# COMPACT_ATOMS: atom_id res chain seq x y z
N MET A 1 9.81 -2.56 -12.85
CA MET A 1 8.63 -2.23 -12.04
C MET A 1 8.02 -3.51 -11.48
N ILE A 2 7.54 -3.47 -10.26
CA ILE A 2 6.95 -4.65 -9.63
C ILE A 2 5.50 -4.76 -10.10
N GLU A 3 5.21 -5.74 -10.93
CA GLU A 3 3.91 -5.87 -11.61
C GLU A 3 3.02 -6.97 -11.05
N HIS A 4 3.60 -7.94 -10.34
CA HIS A 4 2.88 -9.15 -9.92
C HIS A 4 2.46 -9.13 -8.45
N VAL A 5 2.86 -8.10 -7.71
CA VAL A 5 2.55 -7.94 -6.29
C VAL A 5 1.98 -6.56 -6.08
N SER A 6 0.83 -6.48 -5.42
CA SER A 6 0.26 -5.20 -5.00
C SER A 6 0.67 -4.93 -3.57
N ALA A 7 1.09 -3.71 -3.27
CA ALA A 7 1.29 -3.29 -1.89
C ALA A 7 -0.05 -2.80 -1.34
N VAL A 8 -0.38 -3.15 -0.11
CA VAL A 8 -1.63 -2.76 0.53
C VAL A 8 -1.35 -2.16 1.89
N ILE A 9 -1.85 -0.94 2.12
CA ILE A 9 -1.66 -0.20 3.36
C ILE A 9 -3.03 0.22 3.89
N ILE A 10 -3.32 -0.13 5.14
CA ILE A 10 -4.49 0.39 5.85
C ILE A 10 -4.00 1.55 6.70
N VAL A 11 -4.66 2.69 6.60
CA VAL A 11 -4.14 3.92 7.19
C VAL A 11 -5.23 4.75 7.85
N LYS A 12 -4.84 5.44 8.93
CA LYS A 12 -5.65 6.50 9.52
C LYS A 12 -4.70 7.49 10.19
N ASN A 13 -4.70 8.75 9.71
CA ASN A 13 -3.90 9.83 10.28
C ASN A 13 -2.41 9.48 10.37
N ALA A 14 -1.80 9.20 9.23
CA ALA A 14 -0.39 8.83 9.13
C ALA A 14 0.45 9.85 8.36
N ALA A 15 0.07 11.12 8.39
CA ALA A 15 0.76 12.16 7.63
C ALA A 15 2.26 12.25 7.95
N ASP A 16 2.64 11.92 9.19
CA ASP A 16 4.05 11.99 9.62
C ASP A 16 4.94 10.92 8.99
N THR A 17 4.37 9.77 8.60
CA THR A 17 5.16 8.63 8.13
C THR A 17 4.84 8.19 6.71
N ILE A 18 3.66 8.53 6.21
CA ILE A 18 3.16 7.95 4.95
C ILE A 18 4.04 8.29 3.75
N ARG A 19 4.67 9.47 3.73
CA ARG A 19 5.53 9.87 2.61
C ARG A 19 6.72 8.91 2.46
N GLU A 20 7.39 8.59 3.56
CA GLU A 20 8.53 7.67 3.52
C GLU A 20 8.10 6.28 3.09
N THR A 21 6.95 5.81 3.59
CA THR A 21 6.42 4.52 3.21
C THR A 21 6.14 4.47 1.71
N LEU A 22 5.46 5.48 1.17
CA LEU A 22 5.13 5.52 -0.25
C LEU A 22 6.36 5.70 -1.14
N GLU A 23 7.36 6.45 -0.67
CA GLU A 23 8.63 6.56 -1.39
C GLU A 23 9.29 5.19 -1.54
N SER A 24 9.23 4.35 -0.50
CA SER A 24 9.81 3.02 -0.56
C SER A 24 9.05 2.08 -1.51
N LEU A 25 7.85 2.45 -1.92
CA LEU A 25 6.98 1.64 -2.77
C LEU A 25 6.91 2.14 -4.21
N LYS A 26 7.77 3.08 -4.59
CA LYS A 26 7.73 3.67 -5.94
C LYS A 26 7.93 2.65 -7.06
N ALA A 27 8.63 1.55 -6.78
CA ALA A 27 8.85 0.51 -7.76
C ALA A 27 7.63 -0.37 -8.01
N PHE A 28 6.61 -0.29 -7.16
CA PHE A 28 5.38 -1.05 -7.33
C PHE A 28 4.48 -0.40 -8.36
N GLN A 29 3.93 -1.20 -9.26
CA GLN A 29 2.96 -0.70 -10.23
C GLN A 29 1.66 -0.30 -9.55
N GLU A 30 1.29 -0.99 -8.49
CA GLU A 30 0.05 -0.73 -7.77
C GLU A 30 0.25 -0.73 -6.26
N VAL A 31 -0.15 0.37 -5.63
CA VAL A 31 -0.21 0.49 -4.17
C VAL A 31 -1.65 0.82 -3.80
N VAL A 32 -2.29 -0.03 -3.02
CA VAL A 32 -3.63 0.20 -2.50
C VAL A 32 -3.52 0.86 -1.14
N LEU A 33 -4.07 2.05 -0.99
CA LEU A 33 -4.13 2.75 0.28
C LEU A 33 -5.57 2.78 0.72
N TYR A 34 -5.87 2.04 1.78
CA TYR A 34 -7.23 1.90 2.32
C TYR A 34 -7.35 2.78 3.56
N ASP A 35 -8.07 3.89 3.43
CA ASP A 35 -8.16 4.91 4.48
C ASP A 35 -9.37 4.69 5.37
N ASN A 36 -9.13 4.63 6.67
CA ASN A 36 -10.17 4.44 7.69
C ASN A 36 -10.71 5.75 8.26
N GLY A 37 -10.53 6.86 7.54
CA GLY A 37 -11.09 8.14 7.94
C GLY A 37 -10.06 9.14 8.46
N SER A 38 -8.98 9.35 7.71
CA SER A 38 -7.96 10.34 8.07
C SER A 38 -8.54 11.75 8.01
N SER A 39 -8.16 12.56 9.00
CA SER A 39 -8.53 13.98 9.06
C SER A 39 -7.33 14.90 8.88
N ASP A 40 -6.12 14.33 8.78
CA ASP A 40 -4.88 15.07 8.53
C ASP A 40 -4.55 15.06 7.02
N ASP A 41 -3.30 15.38 6.66
CA ASP A 41 -2.85 15.48 5.28
C ASP A 41 -2.51 14.13 4.62
N THR A 42 -2.84 13.00 5.25
CA THR A 42 -2.50 11.67 4.72
C THR A 42 -2.95 11.49 3.27
N LEU A 43 -4.21 11.79 2.97
CA LEU A 43 -4.74 11.60 1.61
C LEU A 43 -4.15 12.58 0.60
N SER A 44 -3.89 13.82 1.04
CA SER A 44 -3.23 14.81 0.18
C SER A 44 -1.84 14.33 -0.23
N ILE A 45 -1.08 13.80 0.71
CA ILE A 45 0.25 13.26 0.44
C ILE A 45 0.17 12.07 -0.50
N ALA A 46 -0.74 11.13 -0.22
CA ALA A 46 -0.91 9.92 -1.03
C ALA A 46 -1.28 10.27 -2.48
N SER A 47 -2.07 11.31 -2.69
CA SER A 47 -2.51 11.70 -4.03
C SER A 47 -1.38 12.22 -4.91
N GLU A 48 -0.22 12.51 -4.35
CA GLU A 48 0.97 12.92 -5.12
C GLU A 48 1.64 11.75 -5.84
N TYR A 49 1.28 10.51 -5.50
CA TYR A 49 1.94 9.31 -6.03
C TYR A 49 1.05 8.65 -7.08
N PRO A 50 1.48 8.62 -8.36
CA PRO A 50 0.62 8.12 -9.45
C PRO A 50 0.33 6.62 -9.38
N ASN A 51 1.15 5.86 -8.65
CA ASN A 51 0.92 4.41 -8.50
C ASN A 51 0.01 4.06 -7.33
N VAL A 52 -0.47 5.05 -6.57
CA VAL A 52 -1.31 4.83 -5.40
C VAL A 52 -2.79 4.97 -5.77
N LEU A 53 -3.56 3.94 -5.43
CA LEU A 53 -5.01 3.94 -5.54
C LEU A 53 -5.59 4.12 -4.15
N ILE A 54 -6.39 5.17 -3.96
CA ILE A 54 -6.96 5.52 -2.66
C ILE A 54 -8.38 4.99 -2.57
N PHE A 55 -8.65 4.20 -1.54
CA PHE A 55 -9.98 3.72 -1.19
C PHE A 55 -10.30 4.16 0.22
N GLU A 56 -11.56 4.42 0.49
CA GLU A 56 -12.01 4.82 1.82
C GLU A 56 -13.02 3.82 2.35
N GLY A 57 -12.86 3.44 3.60
CA GLY A 57 -13.79 2.50 4.23
C GLY A 57 -13.60 2.52 5.74
N LYS A 58 -14.67 2.16 6.45
CA LYS A 58 -14.66 2.17 7.91
C LYS A 58 -13.83 1.00 8.45
N PHE A 59 -13.23 1.23 9.61
CA PHE A 59 -12.60 0.14 10.34
C PHE A 59 -13.70 -0.74 10.94
N VAL A 60 -13.70 -2.03 10.57
CA VAL A 60 -14.70 -2.99 11.03
C VAL A 60 -14.05 -4.21 11.71
N GLY A 61 -12.93 -3.97 12.38
CA GLY A 61 -12.10 -5.01 12.97
C GLY A 61 -10.92 -5.32 12.06
N PHE A 62 -9.83 -5.83 12.65
CA PHE A 62 -8.58 -6.01 11.90
C PHE A 62 -8.73 -6.97 10.71
N GLY A 63 -9.37 -8.14 10.95
CA GLY A 63 -9.51 -9.14 9.90
C GLY A 63 -10.38 -8.68 8.74
N LYS A 64 -11.55 -8.14 9.04
CA LYS A 64 -12.50 -7.72 8.00
C LYS A 64 -12.00 -6.50 7.24
N THR A 65 -11.35 -5.56 7.94
CA THR A 65 -10.77 -4.38 7.29
C THR A 65 -9.65 -4.80 6.34
N LYS A 66 -8.81 -5.73 6.77
CA LYS A 66 -7.73 -6.24 5.92
C LYS A 66 -8.28 -6.96 4.69
N GLN A 67 -9.31 -7.76 4.86
CA GLN A 67 -9.97 -8.42 3.73
C GLN A 67 -10.52 -7.41 2.74
N ALA A 68 -11.15 -6.34 3.23
CA ALA A 68 -11.69 -5.29 2.37
C ALA A 68 -10.58 -4.57 1.61
N ALA A 69 -9.47 -4.26 2.27
CA ALA A 69 -8.35 -3.59 1.64
C ALA A 69 -7.69 -4.48 0.58
N VAL A 70 -7.47 -5.75 0.90
CA VAL A 70 -6.86 -6.71 -0.03
C VAL A 70 -7.75 -6.93 -1.25
N ALA A 71 -9.07 -6.91 -1.05
CA ALA A 71 -10.02 -7.08 -2.16
C ALA A 71 -9.93 -5.95 -3.18
N CYS A 72 -9.36 -4.80 -2.81
CA CYS A 72 -9.15 -3.68 -3.74
C CYS A 72 -7.95 -3.89 -4.65
N ALA A 73 -7.07 -4.85 -4.33
CA ALA A 73 -5.86 -5.09 -5.12
C ALA A 73 -6.18 -5.85 -6.40
N SER A 74 -5.46 -5.54 -7.47
CA SER A 74 -5.63 -6.20 -8.77
C SER A 74 -4.86 -7.50 -8.88
N ASN A 75 -3.82 -7.68 -8.06
CA ASN A 75 -2.98 -8.87 -8.11
C ASN A 75 -3.37 -9.86 -7.02
N ASP A 76 -3.14 -11.15 -7.28
CA ASP A 76 -3.39 -12.20 -6.30
C ASP A 76 -2.35 -12.21 -5.20
N TRP A 77 -1.15 -11.69 -5.48
CA TRP A 77 -0.07 -11.60 -4.50
C TRP A 77 -0.06 -10.19 -3.92
N VAL A 78 -0.06 -10.13 -2.59
CA VAL A 78 -0.19 -8.86 -1.87
C VAL A 78 0.87 -8.77 -0.80
N LEU A 79 1.54 -7.62 -0.74
CA LEU A 79 2.43 -7.27 0.36
C LEU A 79 1.69 -6.28 1.25
N SER A 80 1.38 -6.69 2.48
CA SER A 80 0.67 -5.84 3.42
C SER A 80 1.66 -5.11 4.32
N LEU A 81 1.49 -3.79 4.44
CA LEU A 81 2.37 -2.93 5.21
C LEU A 81 1.57 -2.05 6.16
N ASP A 82 2.17 -1.72 7.30
CA ASP A 82 1.64 -0.64 8.14
C ASP A 82 2.12 0.71 7.58
N ALA A 83 1.41 1.77 7.94
CA ALA A 83 1.66 3.10 7.37
C ALA A 83 3.00 3.73 7.79
N ASP A 84 3.73 3.10 8.70
CA ASP A 84 5.05 3.53 9.16
C ASP A 84 6.15 2.53 8.77
N GLU A 85 5.83 1.53 7.95
CA GLU A 85 6.80 0.56 7.47
C GLU A 85 7.31 0.95 6.09
N MET A 86 8.53 0.51 5.78
CA MET A 86 9.15 0.76 4.48
C MET A 86 9.68 -0.56 3.92
N VAL A 87 9.60 -0.67 2.60
CA VAL A 87 10.20 -1.81 1.90
C VAL A 87 11.67 -1.51 1.68
N SER A 88 12.54 -2.47 2.00
CA SER A 88 13.97 -2.30 1.78
C SER A 88 14.29 -2.31 0.28
N PRO A 89 15.40 -1.64 -0.13
CA PRO A 89 15.84 -1.71 -1.53
C PRO A 89 16.08 -3.15 -1.99
N GLU A 90 16.59 -4.01 -1.11
CA GLU A 90 16.86 -5.41 -1.42
C GLU A 90 15.58 -6.17 -1.72
N LEU A 91 14.51 -5.94 -0.95
CA LEU A 91 13.23 -6.59 -1.18
C LEU A 91 12.59 -6.09 -2.49
N SER A 92 12.65 -4.78 -2.74
CA SER A 92 12.14 -4.21 -3.99
C SER A 92 12.86 -4.83 -5.19
N GLU A 93 14.18 -4.94 -5.13
CA GLU A 93 14.97 -5.52 -6.20
C GLU A 93 14.62 -6.99 -6.41
N PHE A 94 14.46 -7.75 -5.33
CA PHE A 94 14.04 -9.14 -5.41
C PHE A 94 12.67 -9.26 -6.11
N LEU A 95 11.72 -8.44 -5.71
CA LEU A 95 10.36 -8.50 -6.25
C LEU A 95 10.29 -8.05 -7.72
N GLU A 96 11.18 -7.17 -8.16
CA GLU A 96 11.22 -6.76 -9.56
C GLU A 96 11.56 -7.91 -10.50
N GLY A 97 12.38 -8.85 -10.03
CA GLY A 97 12.74 -10.02 -10.83
C GLY A 97 11.89 -11.25 -10.53
N TRP A 98 10.96 -11.14 -9.59
CA TRP A 98 10.17 -12.28 -9.16
C TRP A 98 8.96 -12.51 -10.06
N LEU A 99 8.76 -13.78 -10.45
CA LEU A 99 7.60 -14.19 -11.23
C LEU A 99 6.83 -15.26 -10.46
N PRO A 100 5.50 -15.08 -10.29
CA PRO A 100 4.67 -16.13 -9.68
C PRO A 100 4.73 -17.43 -10.50
N ASN A 101 4.59 -18.54 -9.84
CA ASN A 101 4.55 -19.86 -10.49
C ASN A 101 5.90 -20.32 -11.07
N GLN A 102 6.97 -19.80 -10.52
CA GLN A 102 8.34 -20.22 -10.87
C GLN A 102 8.85 -21.26 -9.89
#